data_c77534bfdf76027fb902b670a904d680
#
_entry.id   c77534bfdf76027fb902b670a904d680
#
_cell.length_a   1.000
_cell.length_b   1.000
_cell.length_c   1.000
_cell.angle_alpha   90.00
_cell.angle_beta   90.00
_cell.angle_gamma   90.00
#
_symmetry.space_group_name_H-M   'P 1'
#
loop_
_entity.id
_entity.type
_entity.pdbx_description
1 polymer ?
#
loop_
_entity_poly.entity_id
_entity_poly.type
_entity_poly.pdbx_seq_one_letter_code
_entity_poly.pdbx_strand_id
1 'polypeptide(L)'
;MAEKKADKPTLADVPKNEEKSLRPKEIKFDTWEDLLKWEPGSREDDPINRSSVELAKRHRGQLVNEKASRRAKVQALANTNSKAKDHASVGGEEFKAYAFDYWQYLDSMVFWEGLVPTPDVIDAGHRNGVPVYGTLFFNWSNSIADQEKFAAALKQDADGTFPIARKLVDLAKYYGFDGYFINQETTGDLVEPLGEKMRQFMLYTKE
;
A
#
# COMPACT_ATOMS: atom_id res chain seq x y z
N MET A 1 -15.75 12.36 58.95
CA MET A 1 -15.39 11.20 58.09
C MET A 1 -15.17 11.74 56.67
N ALA A 2 -13.93 11.76 56.20
CA ALA A 2 -13.61 12.23 54.87
C ALA A 2 -13.69 11.04 53.92
N GLU A 3 -14.57 11.11 52.91
CA GLU A 3 -14.65 10.12 51.86
C GLU A 3 -13.35 10.15 51.04
N LYS A 4 -12.61 9.05 51.02
CA LYS A 4 -11.53 8.81 50.08
C LYS A 4 -12.11 8.74 48.68
N LYS A 5 -11.87 9.75 47.83
CA LYS A 5 -12.06 9.62 46.40
C LYS A 5 -11.19 8.46 45.92
N ALA A 6 -11.82 7.46 45.36
CA ALA A 6 -11.10 6.42 44.63
C ALA A 6 -10.38 7.04 43.45
N ASP A 7 -9.05 6.87 43.37
CA ASP A 7 -8.26 7.29 42.23
C ASP A 7 -8.79 6.56 40.98
N LYS A 8 -9.03 7.33 39.94
CA LYS A 8 -9.37 6.76 38.62
C LYS A 8 -8.16 5.97 38.12
N PRO A 9 -8.36 4.76 37.58
CA PRO A 9 -7.27 3.99 37.04
C PRO A 9 -6.58 4.80 35.93
N THR A 10 -5.26 4.89 35.99
CA THR A 10 -4.45 5.53 34.95
C THR A 10 -4.18 4.51 33.86
N LEU A 11 -3.82 4.99 32.66
CA LEU A 11 -3.40 4.14 31.53
C LEU A 11 -2.25 3.17 31.87
N ALA A 12 -1.49 3.47 32.93
CA ALA A 12 -0.43 2.61 33.44
C ALA A 12 -0.95 1.37 34.20
N ASP A 13 -2.20 1.37 34.63
CA ASP A 13 -2.84 0.29 35.37
C ASP A 13 -3.52 -0.75 34.47
N VAL A 14 -3.52 -0.52 33.16
CA VAL A 14 -3.98 -1.50 32.17
C VAL A 14 -2.93 -2.59 32.08
N PRO A 15 -3.25 -3.87 32.36
CA PRO A 15 -2.29 -4.96 32.20
C PRO A 15 -1.72 -4.90 30.79
N LYS A 16 -0.40 -4.79 30.69
CA LYS A 16 0.28 -5.01 29.41
C LYS A 16 0.10 -6.48 29.07
N ASN A 17 -0.96 -6.77 28.35
CA ASN A 17 -1.14 -8.11 27.80
C ASN A 17 -0.01 -8.32 26.81
N GLU A 18 0.97 -9.12 27.19
CA GLU A 18 2.07 -9.58 26.32
C GLU A 18 1.58 -10.60 25.27
N GLU A 19 0.28 -10.86 25.20
CA GLU A 19 -0.29 -11.54 24.05
C GLU A 19 0.13 -10.72 22.80
N LYS A 20 0.86 -11.38 21.91
CA LYS A 20 1.21 -10.88 20.59
C LYS A 20 -0.01 -10.18 20.00
N SER A 21 -0.06 -8.87 20.15
CA SER A 21 -1.18 -8.10 19.62
C SER A 21 -1.19 -8.34 18.11
N LEU A 22 -2.24 -8.95 17.63
CA LEU A 22 -2.53 -9.12 16.21
C LEU A 22 -2.83 -7.74 15.61
N ARG A 23 -1.81 -6.90 15.53
CA ARG A 23 -1.91 -5.60 14.85
C ARG A 23 -1.52 -5.79 13.40
N PRO A 24 -2.23 -5.14 12.47
CA PRO A 24 -1.78 -5.09 11.09
C PRO A 24 -0.34 -4.58 11.04
N LYS A 25 0.51 -5.30 10.35
CA LYS A 25 1.93 -4.96 10.20
C LYS A 25 2.18 -4.62 8.75
N GLU A 26 3.18 -3.79 8.54
CA GLU A 26 3.67 -3.56 7.19
C GLU A 26 4.06 -4.89 6.52
N ILE A 27 3.51 -5.14 5.35
CA ILE A 27 3.84 -6.30 4.54
C ILE A 27 5.07 -5.95 3.71
N LYS A 28 6.21 -6.52 4.09
CA LYS A 28 7.50 -6.32 3.42
C LYS A 28 8.03 -7.61 2.83
N PHE A 29 8.73 -7.44 1.73
CA PHE A 29 9.54 -8.46 1.08
C PHE A 29 10.94 -7.89 0.88
N ASP A 30 11.94 -8.51 1.48
CA ASP A 30 13.32 -8.02 1.41
C ASP A 30 13.93 -8.32 0.04
N THR A 31 13.52 -9.43 -0.57
CA THR A 31 14.00 -9.87 -1.88
C THR A 31 12.84 -10.24 -2.80
N TRP A 32 13.12 -10.33 -4.12
CA TRP A 32 12.16 -10.88 -5.08
C TRP A 32 11.87 -12.37 -4.83
N GLU A 33 12.83 -13.10 -4.34
CA GLU A 33 12.68 -14.50 -3.96
C GLU A 33 11.67 -14.68 -2.81
N ASP A 34 11.65 -13.76 -1.84
CA ASP A 34 10.69 -13.76 -0.74
C ASP A 34 9.28 -13.48 -1.27
N LEU A 35 9.17 -12.52 -2.18
CA LEU A 35 7.90 -12.23 -2.85
C LEU A 35 7.41 -13.44 -3.66
N LEU A 36 8.29 -14.10 -4.40
CA LEU A 36 7.93 -15.27 -5.21
C LEU A 36 7.49 -16.46 -4.37
N LYS A 37 8.03 -16.63 -3.16
CA LYS A 37 7.65 -17.69 -2.21
C LYS A 37 6.35 -17.40 -1.47
N TRP A 38 5.91 -16.14 -1.44
CA TRP A 38 4.67 -15.79 -0.76
C TRP A 38 3.46 -16.45 -1.43
N GLU A 39 2.55 -16.95 -0.60
CA GLU A 39 1.25 -17.48 -1.02
C GLU A 39 0.13 -16.87 -0.15
N PRO A 40 -1.09 -16.74 -0.67
CA PRO A 40 -2.23 -16.27 0.09
C PRO A 40 -2.41 -17.04 1.41
N GLY A 41 -2.42 -16.32 2.54
CA GLY A 41 -2.57 -16.90 3.87
C GLY A 41 -1.31 -17.57 4.43
N SER A 42 -0.14 -17.39 3.79
CA SER A 42 1.13 -17.97 4.27
C SER A 42 1.70 -17.26 5.50
N ARG A 43 1.23 -16.05 5.82
CA ARG A 43 1.66 -15.26 6.97
C ARG A 43 0.60 -15.33 8.06
N GLU A 44 1.03 -15.44 9.33
CA GLU A 44 0.14 -15.52 10.50
C GLU A 44 -0.77 -14.27 10.63
N ASP A 45 -0.27 -13.11 10.23
CA ASP A 45 -0.94 -11.82 10.31
C ASP A 45 -1.73 -11.42 9.03
N ASP A 46 -1.72 -12.26 8.01
CA ASP A 46 -2.41 -11.97 6.74
C ASP A 46 -3.91 -11.63 6.92
N PRO A 47 -4.69 -12.32 7.76
CA PRO A 47 -6.11 -12.05 7.88
C PRO A 47 -6.45 -10.62 8.34
N ILE A 48 -5.58 -10.01 9.17
CA ILE A 48 -5.81 -8.66 9.69
C ILE A 48 -5.24 -7.57 8.79
N ASN A 49 -4.42 -7.93 7.81
CA ASN A 49 -3.83 -7.00 6.84
C ASN A 49 -4.66 -6.89 5.54
N ARG A 50 -5.79 -7.58 5.46
CA ARG A 50 -6.66 -7.58 4.28
C ARG A 50 -7.80 -6.60 4.43
N SER A 51 -8.12 -5.89 3.34
CA SER A 51 -9.41 -5.24 3.18
C SER A 51 -10.42 -6.20 2.55
N SER A 52 -11.66 -6.15 3.02
CA SER A 52 -12.82 -6.78 2.40
C SER A 52 -13.85 -5.76 1.92
N VAL A 53 -13.51 -4.49 1.98
CA VAL A 53 -14.37 -3.40 1.53
C VAL A 53 -14.27 -3.27 0.02
N GLU A 54 -15.36 -3.52 -0.68
CA GLU A 54 -15.41 -3.35 -2.13
C GLU A 54 -15.32 -1.87 -2.52
N LEU A 55 -14.71 -1.61 -3.69
CA LEU A 55 -14.64 -0.27 -4.23
C LEU A 55 -16.04 0.25 -4.55
N ALA A 56 -16.48 1.26 -3.80
CA ALA A 56 -17.80 1.82 -3.97
C ALA A 56 -17.96 2.50 -5.34
N LYS A 57 -19.14 2.38 -5.92
CA LYS A 57 -19.47 3.11 -7.13
C LYS A 57 -19.57 4.60 -6.81
N ARG A 58 -18.66 5.37 -7.41
CA ARG A 58 -18.62 6.82 -7.20
C ARG A 58 -19.79 7.49 -7.88
N HIS A 59 -20.61 8.18 -7.10
CA HIS A 59 -21.63 9.04 -7.63
C HIS A 59 -21.01 10.37 -8.09
N ARG A 60 -21.05 10.64 -9.40
CA ARG A 60 -20.60 11.90 -9.98
C ARG A 60 -21.81 12.76 -10.29
N GLY A 61 -22.24 13.59 -9.34
CA GLY A 61 -23.27 14.59 -9.54
C GLY A 61 -22.90 15.69 -10.56
N GLN A 62 -23.76 16.64 -10.76
CA GLN A 62 -23.51 17.82 -11.58
C GLN A 62 -22.33 18.64 -11.00
N LEU A 63 -21.49 19.21 -11.87
CA LEU A 63 -20.44 20.11 -11.43
C LEU A 63 -21.04 21.41 -10.88
N VAL A 64 -20.67 21.79 -9.68
CA VAL A 64 -21.05 23.10 -9.08
C VAL A 64 -20.42 24.25 -9.87
N ASN A 65 -19.20 24.05 -10.36
CA ASN A 65 -18.54 25.00 -11.24
C ASN A 65 -18.56 24.50 -12.67
N GLU A 66 -19.37 25.10 -13.52
CA GLU A 66 -19.53 24.74 -14.94
C GLU A 66 -18.22 24.87 -15.76
N LYS A 67 -17.31 25.72 -15.30
CA LYS A 67 -15.98 25.90 -15.91
C LYS A 67 -15.00 24.80 -15.52
N ALA A 68 -15.31 23.99 -14.49
CA ALA A 68 -14.44 22.89 -14.08
C ALA A 68 -14.43 21.78 -15.13
N SER A 69 -13.28 21.17 -15.31
CA SER A 69 -13.11 20.04 -16.22
C SER A 69 -12.93 18.75 -15.45
N ARG A 70 -13.66 17.69 -15.86
CA ARG A 70 -13.46 16.31 -15.37
C ARG A 70 -12.46 15.51 -16.21
N ARG A 71 -11.81 16.15 -17.15
CA ARG A 71 -10.84 15.47 -18.04
C ARG A 71 -9.52 15.16 -17.33
N ALA A 72 -9.08 16.09 -16.46
CA ALA A 72 -7.90 15.87 -15.65
C ALA A 72 -8.21 14.85 -14.54
N LYS A 73 -7.28 13.93 -14.34
CA LYS A 73 -7.30 12.98 -13.24
C LYS A 73 -6.41 13.46 -12.12
N VAL A 74 -6.89 13.34 -10.89
CA VAL A 74 -6.14 13.73 -9.69
C VAL A 74 -5.75 12.46 -8.94
N GLN A 75 -4.46 12.25 -8.80
CA GLN A 75 -3.89 11.19 -7.98
C GLN A 75 -3.15 11.81 -6.80
N ALA A 76 -3.46 11.39 -5.59
CA ALA A 76 -2.68 11.76 -4.41
C ALA A 76 -1.65 10.67 -4.11
N LEU A 77 -0.43 11.10 -3.81
CA LEU A 77 0.59 10.27 -3.19
C LEU A 77 0.63 10.66 -1.72
N ALA A 78 0.25 9.75 -0.84
CA ALA A 78 0.13 10.06 0.58
C ALA A 78 1.01 9.17 1.44
N ASN A 79 1.68 9.86 2.34
CA ASN A 79 2.47 9.28 3.41
C ASN A 79 1.58 9.24 4.65
N THR A 80 0.89 8.14 4.86
CA THR A 80 -0.21 8.09 5.82
C THR A 80 0.21 7.83 7.25
N ASN A 81 1.35 7.18 7.50
CA ASN A 81 1.83 6.90 8.85
C ASN A 81 3.31 6.51 8.89
N SER A 82 4.13 7.04 8.00
CA SER A 82 5.51 6.59 7.73
C SER A 82 6.45 6.56 8.93
N LYS A 83 6.10 7.22 10.00
CA LYS A 83 6.93 7.23 11.22
C LYS A 83 6.32 6.42 12.36
N ALA A 84 5.18 5.87 12.14
CA ALA A 84 4.46 5.11 13.12
C ALA A 84 4.79 3.64 12.97
N LYS A 85 5.99 3.26 13.39
CA LYS A 85 6.51 1.88 13.30
C LYS A 85 5.59 0.81 13.90
N ASP A 86 4.62 1.21 14.69
CA ASP A 86 3.86 0.30 15.54
C ASP A 86 2.36 0.34 15.29
N HIS A 87 1.87 1.12 14.32
CA HIS A 87 0.46 1.15 14.07
C HIS A 87 0.09 1.24 12.64
N ALA A 88 -0.45 0.32 12.38
CA ALA A 88 -1.31 0.20 11.30
C ALA A 88 -2.69 0.76 11.65
N SER A 89 -3.68 0.21 11.05
CA SER A 89 -5.09 0.57 11.07
C SER A 89 -5.77 0.65 12.45
N VAL A 90 -5.13 0.23 13.51
CA VAL A 90 -5.74 0.20 14.86
C VAL A 90 -5.24 1.29 15.82
N GLY A 91 -4.36 2.17 15.33
CA GLY A 91 -3.80 3.25 16.13
C GLY A 91 -2.60 2.83 17.01
N GLY A 92 -2.04 3.77 17.74
CA GLY A 92 -0.87 3.64 18.58
C GLY A 92 -1.11 4.13 20.01
N GLU A 93 -0.07 4.04 20.84
CA GLU A 93 -0.11 4.52 22.23
C GLU A 93 -0.27 6.04 22.32
N GLU A 94 0.22 6.76 21.31
CA GLU A 94 0.04 8.20 21.20
C GLU A 94 -0.99 8.52 20.10
N PHE A 95 -1.86 9.48 20.37
CA PHE A 95 -2.80 9.96 19.37
C PHE A 95 -2.05 10.77 18.30
N LYS A 96 -1.71 10.10 17.21
CA LYS A 96 -1.17 10.70 15.99
C LYS A 96 -2.11 10.37 14.85
N ALA A 97 -3.24 11.08 14.80
CA ALA A 97 -4.19 10.87 13.72
C ALA A 97 -3.71 11.57 12.46
N TYR A 98 -3.57 10.81 11.39
CA TYR A 98 -3.55 11.34 10.04
C TYR A 98 -4.98 11.34 9.52
N ALA A 99 -5.60 12.53 9.47
CA ALA A 99 -6.92 12.69 8.87
C ALA A 99 -6.77 13.06 7.39
N PHE A 100 -7.36 12.28 6.52
CA PHE A 100 -7.42 12.59 5.10
C PHE A 100 -8.87 12.77 4.67
N ASP A 101 -9.26 14.02 4.35
CA ASP A 101 -10.64 14.41 4.11
C ASP A 101 -10.93 14.80 2.66
N TYR A 102 -9.97 14.62 1.75
CA TYR A 102 -10.04 15.14 0.37
C TYR A 102 -10.43 14.07 -0.67
N TRP A 103 -11.00 12.95 -0.24
CA TRP A 103 -11.37 11.83 -1.11
C TRP A 103 -12.24 12.25 -2.31
N GLN A 104 -13.13 13.23 -2.13
CA GLN A 104 -14.01 13.71 -3.18
C GLN A 104 -13.29 14.33 -4.38
N TYR A 105 -12.05 14.77 -4.22
CA TYR A 105 -11.24 15.38 -5.27
C TYR A 105 -10.34 14.40 -6.00
N LEU A 106 -10.20 13.17 -5.50
CA LEU A 106 -9.27 12.20 -6.04
C LEU A 106 -9.94 11.26 -7.04
N ASP A 107 -9.20 10.88 -8.06
CA ASP A 107 -9.49 9.73 -8.92
C ASP A 107 -8.75 8.46 -8.48
N SER A 108 -7.64 8.61 -7.75
CA SER A 108 -6.90 7.50 -7.13
C SER A 108 -6.02 7.98 -5.98
N MET A 109 -5.70 7.06 -5.07
CA MET A 109 -4.79 7.26 -3.95
C MET A 109 -3.61 6.29 -4.09
N VAL A 110 -2.40 6.79 -3.94
CA VAL A 110 -1.19 5.98 -3.84
C VAL A 110 -0.74 5.93 -2.38
N PHE A 111 -0.63 4.74 -1.85
CA PHE A 111 0.02 4.48 -0.57
C PHE A 111 1.53 4.50 -0.78
N TRP A 112 2.16 5.62 -0.41
CA TRP A 112 3.58 5.85 -0.71
C TRP A 112 4.53 4.99 0.10
N GLU A 113 4.08 4.42 1.20
CA GLU A 113 4.94 3.80 2.21
C GLU A 113 5.34 2.35 1.92
N GLY A 114 4.73 1.71 0.94
CA GLY A 114 5.10 0.33 0.65
C GLY A 114 4.28 -0.36 -0.42
N LEU A 115 4.66 -1.60 -0.65
CA LEU A 115 4.11 -2.44 -1.71
C LEU A 115 2.64 -2.79 -1.45
N VAL A 116 2.26 -2.98 -0.19
CA VAL A 116 0.91 -3.36 0.21
C VAL A 116 0.34 -2.26 1.12
N PRO A 117 -0.71 -1.56 0.68
CA PRO A 117 -1.40 -0.58 1.52
C PRO A 117 -2.01 -1.22 2.77
N THR A 118 -2.08 -0.45 3.85
CA THR A 118 -2.76 -0.91 5.06
C THR A 118 -4.28 -0.94 4.87
N PRO A 119 -5.00 -1.86 5.52
CA PRO A 119 -6.43 -2.06 5.28
C PRO A 119 -7.29 -0.84 5.61
N ASP A 120 -6.90 0.00 6.57
CA ASP A 120 -7.60 1.24 6.88
C ASP A 120 -7.58 2.25 5.72
N VAL A 121 -6.45 2.35 5.02
CA VAL A 121 -6.31 3.22 3.83
C VAL A 121 -7.14 2.66 2.68
N ILE A 122 -7.08 1.35 2.45
CA ILE A 122 -7.89 0.69 1.41
C ILE A 122 -9.38 0.91 1.69
N ASP A 123 -9.81 0.61 2.92
CA ASP A 123 -11.20 0.76 3.35
C ASP A 123 -11.71 2.19 3.17
N ALA A 124 -10.91 3.17 3.58
CA ALA A 124 -11.26 4.59 3.44
C ALA A 124 -11.39 4.99 1.96
N GLY A 125 -10.42 4.62 1.13
CA GLY A 125 -10.48 4.87 -0.31
C GLY A 125 -11.69 4.23 -0.95
N HIS A 126 -11.91 2.94 -0.70
CA HIS A 126 -12.99 2.16 -1.29
C HIS A 126 -14.38 2.68 -0.92
N ARG A 127 -14.62 3.03 0.36
CA ARG A 127 -15.89 3.63 0.80
C ARG A 127 -16.17 4.97 0.11
N ASN A 128 -15.14 5.68 -0.30
CA ASN A 128 -15.24 6.94 -1.04
C ASN A 128 -15.20 6.75 -2.57
N GLY A 129 -15.17 5.53 -3.07
CA GLY A 129 -15.09 5.21 -4.49
C GLY A 129 -13.76 5.65 -5.13
N VAL A 130 -12.69 5.64 -4.35
CA VAL A 130 -11.33 5.99 -4.76
C VAL A 130 -10.44 4.76 -4.71
N PRO A 131 -9.94 4.25 -5.84
CA PRO A 131 -9.02 3.14 -5.87
C PRO A 131 -7.71 3.47 -5.17
N VAL A 132 -7.15 2.47 -4.49
CA VAL A 132 -5.91 2.59 -3.71
C VAL A 132 -4.83 1.71 -4.31
N TYR A 133 -3.67 2.31 -4.53
CA TYR A 133 -2.51 1.65 -5.12
C TYR A 133 -1.37 1.51 -4.11
N GLY A 134 -0.74 0.35 -4.08
CA GLY A 134 0.56 0.18 -3.43
C GLY A 134 1.69 0.81 -4.26
N THR A 135 2.87 0.94 -3.68
CA THR A 135 4.04 1.50 -4.37
C THR A 135 5.12 0.45 -4.59
N LEU A 136 5.49 0.26 -5.84
CA LEU A 136 6.65 -0.52 -6.24
C LEU A 136 7.84 0.44 -6.45
N PHE A 137 8.80 0.38 -5.54
CA PHE A 137 9.97 1.24 -5.57
C PHE A 137 11.16 0.60 -6.27
N PHE A 138 11.76 1.37 -7.18
CA PHE A 138 13.13 1.20 -7.65
C PHE A 138 13.90 2.46 -7.28
N ASN A 139 14.77 2.34 -6.31
CA ASN A 139 15.42 3.47 -5.62
C ASN A 139 16.18 4.39 -6.56
N TRP A 140 16.27 5.65 -6.20
CA TRP A 140 17.19 6.59 -6.82
C TRP A 140 18.64 6.17 -6.54
N SER A 141 19.18 5.43 -7.47
CA SER A 141 20.50 4.81 -7.35
C SER A 141 21.07 4.44 -8.72
N ASN A 142 22.38 4.41 -8.82
CA ASN A 142 23.10 3.83 -9.95
C ASN A 142 24.02 2.69 -9.52
N SER A 143 23.87 2.17 -8.31
CA SER A 143 24.63 1.01 -7.84
C SER A 143 24.32 -0.22 -8.67
N ILE A 144 25.29 -1.07 -8.89
CA ILE A 144 25.11 -2.33 -9.64
C ILE A 144 24.04 -3.19 -8.97
N ALA A 145 24.02 -3.24 -7.63
CA ALA A 145 23.04 -4.04 -6.89
C ALA A 145 21.59 -3.58 -7.16
N ASP A 146 21.32 -2.25 -7.20
CA ASP A 146 19.99 -1.74 -7.52
C ASP A 146 19.62 -1.94 -8.98
N GLN A 147 20.57 -1.80 -9.91
CA GLN A 147 20.36 -2.11 -11.33
C GLN A 147 20.02 -3.59 -11.55
N GLU A 148 20.74 -4.50 -10.87
CA GLU A 148 20.47 -5.94 -10.91
C GLU A 148 19.09 -6.26 -10.29
N LYS A 149 18.73 -5.61 -9.20
CA LYS A 149 17.41 -5.74 -8.56
C LYS A 149 16.30 -5.31 -9.52
N PHE A 150 16.47 -4.19 -10.23
CA PHE A 150 15.52 -3.74 -11.25
C PHE A 150 15.40 -4.75 -12.40
N ALA A 151 16.52 -5.19 -12.95
CA ALA A 151 16.56 -6.16 -14.04
C ALA A 151 15.91 -7.50 -13.64
N ALA A 152 16.16 -7.96 -12.41
CA ALA A 152 15.58 -9.18 -11.87
C ALA A 152 14.04 -9.10 -11.75
N ALA A 153 13.48 -7.93 -11.39
CA ALA A 153 12.04 -7.73 -11.36
C ALA A 153 11.37 -7.92 -12.73
N LEU A 154 12.09 -7.58 -13.80
CA LEU A 154 11.63 -7.68 -15.18
C LEU A 154 11.98 -9.02 -15.88
N LYS A 155 12.44 -10.00 -15.12
CA LYS A 155 12.75 -11.33 -15.67
C LYS A 155 11.49 -11.99 -16.19
N GLN A 156 11.58 -12.57 -17.38
CA GLN A 156 10.52 -13.38 -18.00
C GLN A 156 10.90 -14.84 -17.99
N ASP A 157 9.90 -15.68 -17.86
CA ASP A 157 10.00 -17.10 -18.10
C ASP A 157 9.99 -17.41 -19.60
N ALA A 158 10.27 -18.67 -19.97
CA ALA A 158 10.34 -19.10 -21.37
C ALA A 158 9.00 -18.93 -22.13
N ASP A 159 7.88 -18.92 -21.42
CA ASP A 159 6.54 -18.69 -21.97
C ASP A 159 6.16 -17.20 -22.10
N GLY A 160 7.08 -16.29 -21.75
CA GLY A 160 6.85 -14.85 -21.80
C GLY A 160 6.17 -14.25 -20.57
N THR A 161 5.87 -15.04 -19.54
CA THR A 161 5.27 -14.52 -18.30
C THR A 161 6.30 -13.77 -17.47
N PHE A 162 5.81 -12.81 -16.68
CA PHE A 162 6.58 -12.08 -15.69
C PHE A 162 6.22 -12.60 -14.29
N PRO A 163 7.02 -13.47 -13.67
CA PRO A 163 6.67 -14.05 -12.36
C PRO A 163 6.41 -13.01 -11.28
N ILE A 164 7.22 -11.96 -11.23
CA ILE A 164 7.03 -10.86 -10.27
C ILE A 164 5.72 -10.13 -10.54
N ALA A 165 5.39 -9.80 -11.78
CA ALA A 165 4.14 -9.14 -12.12
C ALA A 165 2.92 -9.98 -11.70
N ARG A 166 2.94 -11.29 -11.97
CA ARG A 166 1.89 -12.22 -11.53
C ARG A 166 1.73 -12.18 -10.01
N LYS A 167 2.82 -12.27 -9.28
CA LYS A 167 2.80 -12.24 -7.80
C LYS A 167 2.30 -10.90 -7.25
N LEU A 168 2.61 -9.79 -7.91
CA LEU A 168 2.07 -8.47 -7.57
C LEU A 168 0.53 -8.43 -7.75
N VAL A 169 0.03 -9.01 -8.83
CA VAL A 169 -1.42 -9.11 -9.06
C VAL A 169 -2.08 -9.99 -7.98
N ASP A 170 -1.45 -11.11 -7.62
CA ASP A 170 -1.95 -11.99 -6.55
C ASP A 170 -1.99 -11.27 -5.19
N LEU A 171 -0.97 -10.46 -4.88
CA LEU A 171 -0.95 -9.61 -3.68
C LEU A 171 -2.11 -8.62 -3.68
N ALA A 172 -2.30 -7.88 -4.77
CA ALA A 172 -3.36 -6.89 -4.87
C ALA A 172 -4.74 -7.52 -4.65
N LYS A 173 -4.99 -8.66 -5.31
CA LYS A 173 -6.24 -9.43 -5.14
C LYS A 173 -6.41 -9.95 -3.72
N TYR A 174 -5.35 -10.44 -3.11
CA TYR A 174 -5.43 -11.04 -1.78
C TYR A 174 -5.63 -10.00 -0.68
N TYR A 175 -4.87 -8.89 -0.70
CA TYR A 175 -4.98 -7.82 0.29
C TYR A 175 -6.12 -6.84 0.01
N GLY A 176 -6.71 -6.86 -1.19
CA GLY A 176 -7.91 -6.13 -1.54
C GLY A 176 -7.67 -4.69 -1.99
N PHE A 177 -6.55 -4.40 -2.67
CA PHE A 177 -6.26 -3.09 -3.25
C PHE A 177 -6.17 -3.15 -4.79
N ASP A 178 -6.10 -2.00 -5.47
CA ASP A 178 -6.48 -1.91 -6.89
C ASP A 178 -5.32 -1.93 -7.88
N GLY A 179 -4.08 -1.98 -7.39
CA GLY A 179 -2.91 -2.02 -8.28
C GLY A 179 -1.69 -1.29 -7.71
N TYR A 180 -0.81 -0.84 -8.60
CA TYR A 180 0.47 -0.28 -8.20
C TYR A 180 0.78 1.04 -8.89
N PHE A 181 1.38 1.94 -8.12
CA PHE A 181 2.20 3.02 -8.62
C PHE A 181 3.65 2.55 -8.69
N ILE A 182 4.28 2.68 -9.85
CA ILE A 182 5.66 2.26 -10.03
C ILE A 182 6.55 3.49 -10.00
N ASN A 183 7.39 3.58 -8.97
CA ASN A 183 8.39 4.64 -8.83
C ASN A 183 9.75 4.11 -9.30
N GLN A 184 10.09 4.39 -10.56
CA GLN A 184 11.34 3.93 -11.16
C GLN A 184 12.34 5.09 -11.22
N GLU A 185 13.37 5.03 -10.37
CA GLU A 185 14.42 6.05 -10.26
C GLU A 185 15.85 5.47 -10.39
N THR A 186 15.98 4.16 -10.56
CA THR A 186 17.28 3.51 -10.77
C THR A 186 17.79 3.80 -12.18
N THR A 187 19.06 4.18 -12.30
CA THR A 187 19.71 4.50 -13.59
C THR A 187 20.96 3.64 -13.81
N GLY A 188 21.44 3.56 -15.03
CA GLY A 188 22.70 2.92 -15.39
C GLY A 188 22.58 1.90 -16.51
N ASP A 189 23.73 1.36 -16.93
CA ASP A 189 23.89 0.56 -18.14
C ASP A 189 23.03 -0.71 -18.19
N LEU A 190 22.69 -1.29 -17.04
CA LEU A 190 21.80 -2.45 -16.96
C LEU A 190 20.32 -2.07 -17.05
N VAL A 191 19.96 -0.82 -16.75
CA VAL A 191 18.58 -0.32 -16.72
C VAL A 191 18.16 0.26 -18.06
N GLU A 192 19.02 1.07 -18.68
CA GLU A 192 18.71 1.80 -19.92
C GLU A 192 18.13 0.91 -21.05
N PRO A 193 18.64 -0.30 -21.32
CA PRO A 193 18.09 -1.16 -22.36
C PRO A 193 16.75 -1.81 -22.00
N LEU A 194 16.27 -1.69 -20.75
CA LEU A 194 15.09 -2.39 -20.26
C LEU A 194 13.76 -1.62 -20.41
N GLY A 195 13.75 -0.45 -21.01
CA GLY A 195 12.55 0.38 -21.13
C GLY A 195 11.37 -0.33 -21.79
N GLU A 196 11.59 -1.03 -22.90
CA GLU A 196 10.53 -1.80 -23.58
C GLU A 196 10.06 -2.98 -22.71
N LYS A 197 10.98 -3.63 -22.02
CA LYS A 197 10.65 -4.73 -21.12
C LYS A 197 9.83 -4.27 -19.92
N MET A 198 10.15 -3.08 -19.40
CA MET A 198 9.35 -2.43 -18.36
C MET A 198 7.93 -2.11 -18.87
N ARG A 199 7.81 -1.62 -20.11
CA ARG A 199 6.49 -1.39 -20.72
C ARG A 199 5.69 -2.69 -20.81
N GLN A 200 6.29 -3.78 -21.24
CA GLN A 200 5.65 -5.11 -21.30
C GLN A 200 5.25 -5.60 -19.90
N PHE A 201 6.11 -5.44 -18.92
CA PHE A 201 5.82 -5.77 -17.52
C PHE A 201 4.57 -5.01 -17.02
N MET A 202 4.51 -3.68 -17.25
CA MET A 202 3.35 -2.88 -16.86
C MET A 202 2.06 -3.28 -17.59
N LEU A 203 2.13 -3.67 -18.85
CA LEU A 203 0.97 -4.18 -19.59
C LEU A 203 0.50 -5.52 -19.02
N TYR A 204 1.43 -6.41 -18.72
CA TYR A 204 1.13 -7.72 -18.13
C TYR A 204 0.43 -7.61 -16.77
N THR A 205 0.74 -6.60 -15.96
CA THR A 205 0.07 -6.37 -14.67
C THR A 205 -1.36 -5.87 -14.80
N LYS A 206 -1.82 -5.49 -15.99
CA LYS A 206 -3.20 -5.03 -16.24
C LYS A 206 -4.16 -6.15 -16.60
N GLU A 207 -3.66 -7.27 -17.05
CA GLU A 207 -4.44 -8.44 -17.44
C GLU A 207 -4.83 -9.30 -16.23
#